data_efafc3c8786091f65d637aa9f31d26c2
#
_entry.id   efafc3c8786091f65d637aa9f31d26c2
#
_cell.length_a   1.000
_cell.length_b   1.000
_cell.length_c   1.000
_cell.angle_alpha   90.00
_cell.angle_beta   90.00
_cell.angle_gamma   90.00
#
_symmetry.space_group_name_H-M   'P 1'
#
loop_
_entity.id
_entity.type
_entity.pdbx_description
1 polymer ?
#
loop_
_entity_poly.entity_id
_entity_poly.type
_entity_poly.pdbx_seq_one_letter_code
_entity_poly.pdbx_strand_id
1 'polypeptide(L)'
;TNQSLTKKEIWINTSEAEILPALNPSYEISKSLIGQLVSYKNNLLNKDTKKKLTIKKIILGPFKSELNPIGIMSPKFVSKKIYDLANSKSYLVIISPNPLTYLLFPLKEFVNFLYCQIINNYKY
;
A
#
# COMPACT_ATOMS: atom_id res chain seq x y z
N THR A 1 9.04 24.07 15.21
CA THR A 1 7.76 23.73 15.79
C THR A 1 7.81 22.33 16.41
N ASN A 2 6.96 22.10 17.39
CA ASN A 2 6.85 20.81 18.05
C ASN A 2 6.44 19.68 17.09
N GLN A 3 6.03 20.01 15.89
CA GLN A 3 5.69 19.03 14.87
C GLN A 3 6.86 18.13 14.49
N SER A 4 8.09 18.61 14.65
CA SER A 4 9.27 17.80 14.35
C SER A 4 9.47 16.65 15.33
N LEU A 5 8.85 16.71 16.51
CA LEU A 5 8.95 15.68 17.53
C LEU A 5 7.85 14.63 17.42
N THR A 6 6.81 14.90 16.62
CA THR A 6 5.67 13.99 16.44
C THR A 6 5.86 13.19 15.19
N LYS A 7 5.83 11.87 15.33
CA LYS A 7 5.89 10.97 14.16
C LYS A 7 4.59 11.08 13.38
N LYS A 8 4.70 11.31 12.09
CA LYS A 8 3.56 11.43 11.17
C LYS A 8 3.38 10.15 10.38
N GLU A 9 2.15 9.86 10.03
CA GLU A 9 1.82 8.72 9.18
C GLU A 9 1.13 9.20 7.91
N ILE A 10 1.51 8.63 6.79
CA ILE A 10 0.83 8.82 5.51
C ILE A 10 0.25 7.50 5.09
N TRP A 11 -1.05 7.47 4.88
CA TRP A 11 -1.76 6.26 4.43
C TRP A 11 -2.13 6.45 2.97
N ILE A 12 -1.66 5.54 2.14
CA ILE A 12 -1.90 5.60 0.70
C ILE A 12 -2.73 4.40 0.28
N ASN A 13 -3.93 4.68 -0.21
CA ASN A 13 -4.83 3.65 -0.67
C ASN A 13 -4.48 3.27 -2.10
N THR A 14 -4.27 1.99 -2.33
CA THR A 14 -4.15 1.43 -3.67
C THR A 14 -5.18 0.31 -3.83
N SER A 15 -5.00 -0.53 -4.82
CA SER A 15 -5.97 -1.54 -5.18
C SER A 15 -5.27 -2.82 -5.60
N GLU A 16 -5.98 -3.94 -5.56
CA GLU A 16 -5.52 -5.18 -6.17
C GLU A 16 -5.14 -5.00 -7.64
N ALA A 17 -5.72 -4.01 -8.31
CA ALA A 17 -5.39 -3.71 -9.70
C ALA A 17 -3.93 -3.33 -9.91
N GLU A 18 -3.20 -3.08 -8.83
CA GLU A 18 -1.76 -2.88 -8.88
C GLU A 18 -1.02 -4.10 -9.47
N ILE A 19 -1.49 -5.30 -9.20
CA ILE A 19 -0.89 -6.54 -9.67
C ILE A 19 -1.88 -7.40 -10.44
N LEU A 20 -3.12 -7.47 -9.96
CA LEU A 20 -4.12 -8.38 -10.48
C LEU A 20 -4.99 -7.72 -11.56
N PRO A 21 -5.48 -8.50 -12.53
CA PRO A 21 -6.36 -7.95 -13.57
C PRO A 21 -7.64 -7.36 -12.99
N ALA A 22 -8.06 -6.22 -13.50
CA ALA A 22 -9.29 -5.53 -13.10
C ALA A 22 -10.19 -5.22 -14.28
N LEU A 23 -9.92 -5.82 -15.46
CA LEU A 23 -10.67 -5.63 -16.70
C LEU A 23 -10.69 -4.17 -17.20
N ASN A 24 -9.73 -3.40 -16.75
CA ASN A 24 -9.56 -2.01 -17.14
C ASN A 24 -8.07 -1.67 -17.18
N PRO A 25 -7.42 -1.80 -18.36
CA PRO A 25 -5.98 -1.60 -18.45
C PRO A 25 -5.48 -0.23 -17.99
N SER A 26 -6.22 0.83 -18.28
CA SER A 26 -5.82 2.18 -17.84
C SER A 26 -5.80 2.28 -16.32
N TYR A 27 -6.80 1.71 -15.66
CA TYR A 27 -6.87 1.68 -14.21
C TYR A 27 -5.74 0.85 -13.62
N GLU A 28 -5.47 -0.32 -14.21
CA GLU A 28 -4.40 -1.21 -13.77
C GLU A 28 -3.04 -0.53 -13.89
N ILE A 29 -2.77 0.15 -14.99
CA ILE A 29 -1.52 0.89 -15.19
C ILE A 29 -1.36 1.98 -14.13
N SER A 30 -2.43 2.75 -13.89
CA SER A 30 -2.41 3.82 -12.89
C SER A 30 -2.11 3.29 -11.50
N LYS A 31 -2.76 2.20 -11.12
CA LYS A 31 -2.56 1.61 -9.79
C LYS A 31 -1.19 0.96 -9.65
N SER A 32 -0.69 0.31 -10.70
CA SER A 32 0.66 -0.23 -10.72
C SER A 32 1.70 0.87 -10.55
N LEU A 33 1.51 1.99 -11.23
CA LEU A 33 2.44 3.12 -11.14
C LEU A 33 2.46 3.70 -9.72
N ILE A 34 1.29 3.96 -9.15
CA ILE A 34 1.18 4.50 -7.79
C ILE A 34 1.79 3.53 -6.78
N GLY A 35 1.45 2.26 -6.90
CA GLY A 35 1.95 1.23 -5.98
C GLY A 35 3.47 1.11 -6.02
N GLN A 36 4.04 1.12 -7.21
CA GLN A 36 5.49 1.05 -7.39
C GLN A 36 6.17 2.28 -6.81
N LEU A 37 5.61 3.45 -7.07
CA LEU A 37 6.14 4.71 -6.54
C LEU A 37 6.16 4.70 -5.01
N VAL A 38 5.05 4.29 -4.39
CA VAL A 38 4.94 4.24 -2.93
C VAL A 38 5.94 3.26 -2.34
N SER A 39 6.06 2.06 -2.93
CA SER A 39 6.97 1.03 -2.45
C SER A 39 8.42 1.51 -2.51
N TYR A 40 8.83 2.09 -3.61
CA TYR A 40 10.20 2.59 -3.76
C TYR A 40 10.47 3.77 -2.83
N LYS A 41 9.55 4.70 -2.73
CA LYS A 41 9.72 5.84 -1.82
C LYS A 41 9.87 5.38 -0.38
N ASN A 42 9.06 4.43 0.05
CA ASN A 42 9.17 3.90 1.40
C ASN A 42 10.51 3.22 1.65
N ASN A 43 10.96 2.41 0.70
CA ASN A 43 12.22 1.67 0.85
C ASN A 43 13.46 2.55 0.75
N LEU A 44 13.36 3.68 0.05
CA LEU A 44 14.49 4.59 -0.16
C LEU A 44 14.54 5.76 0.82
N LEU A 45 13.59 5.83 1.77
CA LEU A 45 13.66 6.83 2.82
C LEU A 45 14.90 6.62 3.69
N ASN A 46 15.60 7.71 4.00
CA ASN A 46 16.73 7.63 4.91
C ASN A 46 16.28 7.40 6.35
N LYS A 47 17.23 7.03 7.22
CA LYS A 47 16.92 6.70 8.62
C LYS A 47 16.31 7.86 9.39
N ASP A 48 16.78 9.07 9.13
CA ASP A 48 16.30 10.26 9.84
C ASP A 48 14.85 10.56 9.47
N THR A 49 14.51 10.44 8.18
CA THR A 49 13.14 10.62 7.72
C THR A 49 12.23 9.54 8.27
N LYS A 50 12.69 8.28 8.33
CA LYS A 50 11.90 7.17 8.88
C LYS A 50 11.55 7.36 10.36
N LYS A 51 12.37 8.08 11.10
CA LYS A 51 12.05 8.40 12.49
C LYS A 51 10.87 9.35 12.62
N LYS A 52 10.63 10.16 11.61
CA LYS A 52 9.59 11.21 11.62
C LYS A 52 8.39 10.87 10.78
N LEU A 53 8.54 9.98 9.83
CA LEU A 53 7.51 9.67 8.85
C LEU A 53 7.36 8.16 8.66
N THR A 54 6.13 7.69 8.79
CA THR A 54 5.77 6.31 8.46
C THR A 54 4.81 6.32 7.28
N ILE A 55 5.07 5.52 6.29
CA ILE A 55 4.18 5.35 5.14
C ILE A 55 3.47 4.01 5.29
N LYS A 56 2.15 4.01 5.13
CA LYS A 56 1.34 2.79 5.12
C LYS A 56 0.65 2.68 3.77
N LYS A 57 0.75 1.52 3.19
CA LYS A 57 0.12 1.20 1.92
C LYS A 57 -1.06 0.29 2.17
N ILE A 58 -2.24 0.73 1.74
CA ILE A 58 -3.48 0.00 1.95
C ILE A 58 -3.96 -0.56 0.62
N ILE A 59 -4.02 -1.88 0.53
CA ILE A 59 -4.46 -2.57 -0.68
C ILE A 59 -5.92 -2.95 -0.48
N LEU A 60 -6.77 -2.40 -1.33
CA LEU A 60 -8.21 -2.67 -1.27
C LEU A 60 -8.62 -3.60 -2.39
N GLY A 61 -9.35 -4.65 -2.04
CA GLY A 61 -10.03 -5.49 -2.99
C GLY A 61 -11.35 -4.84 -3.44
N PRO A 62 -12.13 -5.53 -4.27
CA PRO A 62 -13.41 -4.98 -4.75
C PRO A 62 -14.38 -4.79 -3.58
N PHE A 63 -14.82 -3.57 -3.37
CA PHE A 63 -15.85 -3.25 -2.38
C PHE A 63 -16.98 -2.46 -3.03
N LYS A 64 -18.14 -2.54 -2.41
CA LYS A 64 -19.35 -1.91 -2.95
C LYS A 64 -19.28 -0.38 -2.79
N SER A 65 -19.47 0.34 -3.87
CA SER A 65 -19.47 1.81 -3.88
C SER A 65 -20.33 2.30 -5.05
N GLU A 66 -20.50 3.61 -5.16
CA GLU A 66 -21.20 4.20 -6.30
C GLU A 66 -20.50 3.87 -7.63
N LEU A 67 -19.17 3.81 -7.60
CA LEU A 67 -18.38 3.47 -8.79
C LEU A 67 -18.31 1.97 -9.07
N ASN A 68 -18.61 1.14 -8.07
CA ASN A 68 -18.57 -0.32 -8.18
C ASN A 68 -19.72 -0.93 -7.37
N PRO A 69 -20.96 -0.85 -7.89
CA PRO A 69 -22.13 -1.34 -7.13
C PRO A 69 -22.17 -2.85 -6.92
N ILE A 70 -21.37 -3.60 -7.66
CA ILE A 70 -21.30 -5.06 -7.55
C ILE A 70 -20.12 -5.54 -6.71
N GLY A 71 -19.47 -4.65 -5.97
CA GLY A 71 -18.37 -5.01 -5.09
C GLY A 71 -18.83 -5.96 -3.98
N ILE A 72 -17.93 -6.86 -3.56
CA ILE A 72 -18.24 -7.91 -2.57
C ILE A 72 -18.24 -7.33 -1.15
N MET A 73 -17.35 -6.42 -0.84
CA MET A 73 -17.24 -5.84 0.49
C MET A 73 -18.03 -4.54 0.61
N SER A 74 -18.68 -4.31 1.75
CA SER A 74 -19.35 -3.03 2.00
C SER A 74 -18.34 -1.96 2.41
N PRO A 75 -18.63 -0.68 2.12
CA PRO A 75 -17.76 0.43 2.56
C PRO A 75 -17.59 0.47 4.08
N LYS A 76 -18.65 0.13 4.82
CA LYS A 76 -18.61 0.11 6.29
C LYS A 76 -17.63 -0.96 6.79
N PHE A 77 -17.66 -2.16 6.20
CA PHE A 77 -16.72 -3.21 6.53
C PHE A 77 -15.29 -2.80 6.24
N VAL A 78 -15.05 -2.22 5.06
CA VAL A 78 -13.72 -1.77 4.64
C VAL A 78 -13.20 -0.68 5.59
N SER A 79 -14.03 0.30 5.92
CA SER A 79 -13.64 1.39 6.83
C SER A 79 -13.27 0.86 8.21
N LYS A 80 -14.05 -0.07 8.74
CA LYS A 80 -13.78 -0.68 10.03
C LYS A 80 -12.46 -1.45 10.01
N LYS A 81 -12.20 -2.21 8.95
CA LYS A 81 -10.96 -2.96 8.82
C LYS A 81 -9.76 -2.04 8.70
N ILE A 82 -9.87 -0.95 7.95
CA ILE A 82 -8.81 0.05 7.86
C ILE A 82 -8.51 0.61 9.25
N TYR A 83 -9.54 0.99 9.99
CA TYR A 83 -9.37 1.53 11.33
C TYR A 83 -8.68 0.54 12.26
N ASP A 84 -9.15 -0.72 12.27
CA ASP A 84 -8.60 -1.76 13.15
C ASP A 84 -7.13 -2.07 12.82
N LEU A 85 -6.78 -2.08 11.52
CA LEU A 85 -5.44 -2.43 11.08
C LEU A 85 -4.50 -1.21 11.01
N ALA A 86 -5.05 -0.01 11.06
CA ALA A 86 -4.24 1.22 10.99
C ALA A 86 -3.31 1.36 12.19
N ASN A 87 -3.69 0.79 13.33
CA ASN A 87 -2.87 0.84 14.54
C ASN A 87 -1.76 -0.19 14.54
N SER A 88 -1.72 -1.08 13.54
CA SER A 88 -0.63 -2.03 13.41
C SER A 88 0.63 -1.30 12.92
N LYS A 89 1.80 -1.86 13.24
CA LYS A 89 3.07 -1.30 12.79
C LYS A 89 3.43 -1.73 11.37
N SER A 90 2.57 -2.49 10.72
CA SER A 90 2.83 -3.00 9.38
C SER A 90 2.72 -1.90 8.32
N TYR A 91 3.68 -1.88 7.42
CA TYR A 91 3.63 -1.02 6.24
C TYR A 91 2.47 -1.39 5.32
N LEU A 92 2.24 -2.68 5.14
CA LEU A 92 1.26 -3.19 4.18
C LEU A 92 -0.01 -3.63 4.91
N VAL A 93 -1.12 -3.05 4.52
CA VAL A 93 -2.45 -3.41 5.03
C VAL A 93 -3.27 -3.90 3.85
N ILE A 94 -3.77 -5.13 3.94
CA ILE A 94 -4.54 -5.74 2.85
C ILE A 94 -5.94 -6.02 3.32
N ILE A 95 -6.93 -5.53 2.57
CA ILE A 95 -8.35 -5.77 2.83
C ILE A 95 -8.97 -6.27 1.54
N SER A 96 -9.10 -7.57 1.41
CA SER A 96 -9.57 -8.19 0.18
C SER A 96 -10.18 -9.56 0.46
N PRO A 97 -11.22 -9.96 -0.28
CA PRO A 97 -11.72 -11.31 -0.23
C PRO A 97 -10.89 -12.32 -1.03
N ASN A 98 -9.89 -11.85 -1.79
CA ASN A 98 -9.09 -12.70 -2.65
C ASN A 98 -7.84 -13.20 -1.91
N PRO A 99 -7.71 -14.52 -1.67
CA PRO A 99 -6.54 -15.05 -0.97
C PRO A 99 -5.22 -14.84 -1.71
N LEU A 100 -5.23 -14.72 -3.04
CA LEU A 100 -4.03 -14.45 -3.81
C LEU A 100 -3.43 -13.09 -3.47
N THR A 101 -4.25 -12.12 -3.11
CA THR A 101 -3.77 -10.79 -2.71
C THR A 101 -2.87 -10.88 -1.48
N TYR A 102 -3.26 -11.72 -0.52
CA TYR A 102 -2.48 -11.89 0.72
C TYR A 102 -1.17 -12.63 0.49
N LEU A 103 -1.03 -13.33 -0.63
CA LEU A 103 0.20 -14.01 -1.00
C LEU A 103 1.08 -13.15 -1.89
N LEU A 104 0.49 -12.55 -2.93
CA LEU A 104 1.26 -11.87 -3.98
C LEU A 104 1.79 -10.49 -3.54
N PHE A 105 1.01 -9.73 -2.79
CA PHE A 105 1.44 -8.39 -2.39
C PHE A 105 2.59 -8.40 -1.39
N PRO A 106 2.57 -9.22 -0.33
CA PRO A 106 3.75 -9.31 0.53
C PRO A 106 4.98 -9.80 -0.21
N LEU A 107 4.83 -10.73 -1.15
CA LEU A 107 5.94 -11.24 -1.95
C LEU A 107 6.53 -10.13 -2.83
N LYS A 108 5.68 -9.36 -3.50
CA LYS A 108 6.13 -8.25 -4.33
C LYS A 108 6.82 -7.17 -3.50
N GLU A 109 6.29 -6.84 -2.32
CA GLU A 109 6.91 -5.85 -1.43
C GLU A 109 8.29 -6.33 -0.96
N PHE A 110 8.43 -7.61 -0.68
CA PHE A 110 9.71 -8.18 -0.30
C PHE A 110 10.73 -8.10 -1.45
N VAL A 111 10.31 -8.40 -2.67
CA VAL A 111 11.17 -8.28 -3.86
C VAL A 111 11.59 -6.83 -4.06
N ASN A 112 10.67 -5.88 -3.93
CA ASN A 112 10.99 -4.46 -4.03
C ASN A 112 11.98 -4.03 -2.96
N PHE A 113 11.82 -4.53 -1.75
CA PHE A 113 12.76 -4.25 -0.65
C PHE A 113 14.16 -4.73 -1.00
N LEU A 114 14.30 -5.96 -1.48
CA LEU A 114 15.62 -6.50 -1.88
C LEU A 114 16.23 -5.68 -3.03
N TYR A 115 15.42 -5.33 -4.00
CA TYR A 115 15.88 -4.54 -5.12
C TYR A 115 16.40 -3.17 -4.67
N CYS A 116 15.68 -2.51 -3.79
CA CYS A 116 16.09 -1.22 -3.26
C CYS A 116 17.37 -1.31 -2.42
N GLN A 117 17.55 -2.41 -1.69
CA GLN A 117 18.80 -2.64 -0.96
C GLN A 117 19.99 -2.75 -1.90
N ILE A 118 19.82 -3.44 -3.02
CA ILE A 118 20.88 -3.57 -4.02
C ILE A 118 21.22 -2.20 -4.61
N ILE A 119 20.21 -1.41 -4.96
CA ILE A 119 20.42 -0.07 -5.53
C ILE A 119 21.17 0.84 -4.54
N ASN A 120 20.77 0.81 -3.27
CA ASN A 120 21.44 1.63 -2.25
C ASN A 120 22.91 1.26 -2.09
N ASN A 121 23.23 -0.04 -2.16
CA ASN A 121 24.61 -0.52 -2.05
C ASN A 121 25.48 -0.06 -3.22
N TYR A 122 24.88 0.20 -4.37
CA TYR A 122 25.58 0.74 -5.53
C TYR A 122 25.49 2.26 -5.62
N LYS A 123 25.06 2.92 -4.56
CA LYS A 123 24.98 4.39 -4.45
C LYS A 123 24.11 5.04 -5.50
N TYR A 124 23.01 4.43 -5.70
CA TYR A 124 22.01 5.09 -6.49
C TYR A 124 21.45 6.34 -5.78
#